data_0da0dff11bb988c72f18189b45eadbd7
#
_entry.id   0da0dff11bb988c72f18189b45eadbd7
#
_cell.length_a   1.000
_cell.length_b   1.000
_cell.length_c   1.000
_cell.angle_alpha   90.00
_cell.angle_beta   90.00
_cell.angle_gamma   90.00
#
_symmetry.space_group_name_H-M   'P 1'
#
loop_
_entity.id
_entity.type
_entity.pdbx_description
1 polymer ?
#
loop_
_entity_poly.entity_id
_entity_poly.type
_entity_poly.pdbx_seq_one_letter_code
_entity_poly.pdbx_strand_id
1 'polypeptide(L)'
;MKKVLGLAVVLSVAPVAQAADIDVGKATVATVCAACHGPTGVSVSDTIPNLAAQRAGYLEAQLKTLKEGTRKNPIMNAIAAQLSPEDMANVAAYFAAQPGPQAGAKSSFLPNVAKTRVTFPEGYKDTFTKYHTTNFPATKQVRYYYANKAAVQAAKEGKPLPDGSMLFAEVYAAKLDADRKPLVGGDGFFVTEKLLFYTAMARGAGWGNEMPDMLRNGDWNYAIFTTDKQHRPGVNQAECLACHKPLDNASYTFTLKQLAEAK
;
A
#
# COMPACT_ATOMS: atom_id res chain seq x y z
N MET A 1 -37.61 -46.74 45.89
CA MET A 1 -36.80 -46.40 44.68
C MET A 1 -36.49 -44.92 44.74
N LYS A 2 -35.28 -44.56 45.17
CA LYS A 2 -34.83 -43.12 45.23
C LYS A 2 -34.14 -42.80 43.92
N LYS A 3 -34.71 -41.83 43.13
CA LYS A 3 -34.10 -41.29 41.94
C LYS A 3 -33.04 -40.24 42.34
N VAL A 4 -31.77 -40.51 42.06
CA VAL A 4 -30.70 -39.52 42.19
C VAL A 4 -30.68 -38.69 40.93
N LEU A 5 -31.02 -37.39 41.03
CA LEU A 5 -30.85 -36.42 39.94
C LEU A 5 -29.39 -35.95 39.91
N GLY A 6 -28.63 -36.36 38.89
CA GLY A 6 -27.28 -35.87 38.68
C GLY A 6 -27.31 -34.46 38.07
N LEU A 7 -26.77 -33.49 38.81
CA LEU A 7 -26.60 -32.10 38.35
C LEU A 7 -25.31 -32.08 37.49
N ALA A 8 -25.46 -31.94 36.18
CA ALA A 8 -24.32 -31.71 35.26
C ALA A 8 -23.93 -30.21 35.34
N VAL A 9 -22.76 -29.94 35.92
CA VAL A 9 -22.16 -28.62 35.90
C VAL A 9 -21.47 -28.44 34.57
N VAL A 10 -22.05 -27.61 33.69
CA VAL A 10 -21.41 -27.16 32.45
C VAL A 10 -20.45 -26.03 32.80
N LEU A 11 -19.16 -26.32 32.85
CA LEU A 11 -18.12 -25.30 32.94
C LEU A 11 -18.04 -24.57 31.58
N SER A 12 -18.60 -23.36 31.50
CA SER A 12 -18.41 -22.44 30.41
C SER A 12 -17.00 -21.86 30.50
N VAL A 13 -16.09 -22.32 29.63
CA VAL A 13 -14.79 -21.69 29.44
C VAL A 13 -15.04 -20.39 28.66
N ALA A 14 -15.00 -19.27 29.35
CA ALA A 14 -15.03 -17.96 28.70
C ALA A 14 -13.70 -17.82 27.90
N PRO A 15 -13.75 -17.31 26.66
CA PRO A 15 -12.52 -17.01 25.92
C PRO A 15 -11.74 -15.94 26.68
N VAL A 16 -10.52 -16.25 27.08
CA VAL A 16 -9.59 -15.29 27.67
C VAL A 16 -9.21 -14.34 26.53
N ALA A 17 -9.67 -13.09 26.60
CA ALA A 17 -9.19 -12.05 25.70
C ALA A 17 -7.67 -11.92 25.93
N GLN A 18 -6.87 -12.33 24.96
CA GLN A 18 -5.44 -12.22 25.01
C GLN A 18 -5.05 -10.73 24.96
N ALA A 19 -4.26 -10.26 25.92
CA ALA A 19 -3.76 -8.89 25.90
C ALA A 19 -2.84 -8.72 24.67
N ALA A 20 -2.92 -7.55 24.02
CA ALA A 20 -2.09 -7.25 22.87
C ALA A 20 -0.60 -7.29 23.25
N ASP A 21 0.21 -7.94 22.41
CA ASP A 21 1.65 -8.08 22.57
C ASP A 21 2.38 -6.98 21.80
N ILE A 22 3.03 -6.06 22.55
CA ILE A 22 3.73 -4.90 21.98
C ILE A 22 4.99 -5.33 21.20
N ASP A 23 5.69 -6.40 21.60
CA ASP A 23 6.91 -6.85 20.94
C ASP A 23 6.57 -7.54 19.62
N VAL A 24 5.51 -8.34 19.57
CA VAL A 24 4.96 -8.88 18.32
C VAL A 24 4.48 -7.74 17.42
N GLY A 25 3.78 -6.74 17.99
CA GLY A 25 3.38 -5.53 17.28
C GLY A 25 4.56 -4.77 16.66
N LYS A 26 5.67 -4.64 17.40
CA LYS A 26 6.92 -4.03 16.91
C LYS A 26 7.50 -4.79 15.73
N ALA A 27 7.52 -6.12 15.78
CA ALA A 27 8.02 -6.94 14.67
C ALA A 27 7.16 -6.79 13.41
N THR A 28 5.83 -6.81 13.55
CA THR A 28 4.90 -6.57 12.44
C THR A 28 5.04 -5.14 11.89
N VAL A 29 5.18 -4.14 12.76
CA VAL A 29 5.42 -2.74 12.33
C VAL A 29 6.70 -2.64 11.51
N ALA A 30 7.79 -3.28 11.92
CA ALA A 30 9.07 -3.20 11.21
C ALA A 30 8.99 -3.72 9.76
N THR A 31 8.16 -4.71 9.51
CA THR A 31 8.04 -5.35 8.18
C THR A 31 6.91 -4.79 7.32
N VAL A 32 5.81 -4.33 7.94
CA VAL A 32 4.57 -3.98 7.22
C VAL A 32 4.27 -2.47 7.25
N CYS A 33 4.48 -1.79 8.39
CA CYS A 33 3.97 -0.44 8.61
C CYS A 33 5.06 0.64 8.52
N ALA A 34 6.27 0.32 8.99
CA ALA A 34 7.35 1.29 9.22
C ALA A 34 7.77 2.05 7.97
N ALA A 35 7.72 1.39 6.82
CA ALA A 35 8.10 1.95 5.54
C ALA A 35 7.38 3.26 5.20
N CYS A 36 6.10 3.36 5.57
CA CYS A 36 5.25 4.53 5.29
C CYS A 36 5.02 5.37 6.54
N HIS A 37 4.68 4.72 7.66
CA HIS A 37 4.32 5.40 8.90
C HIS A 37 5.50 5.66 9.85
N GLY A 38 6.70 5.22 9.48
CA GLY A 38 7.88 5.28 10.34
C GLY A 38 7.91 4.15 11.39
N PRO A 39 9.11 3.73 11.85
CA PRO A 39 9.26 2.64 12.82
C PRO A 39 8.63 2.95 14.18
N THR A 40 8.51 4.22 14.52
CA THR A 40 7.87 4.70 15.76
C THR A 40 6.50 5.32 15.51
N GLY A 41 5.98 5.25 14.28
CA GLY A 41 4.70 5.88 13.93
C GLY A 41 4.80 7.37 13.59
N VAL A 42 6.01 7.91 13.45
CA VAL A 42 6.26 9.24 12.87
C VAL A 42 6.46 9.05 11.36
N SER A 43 5.53 9.57 10.57
CA SER A 43 5.45 9.35 9.14
C SER A 43 6.66 9.88 8.37
N VAL A 44 6.95 9.24 7.24
CA VAL A 44 7.99 9.63 6.28
C VAL A 44 7.52 10.73 5.30
N SER A 45 6.22 11.01 5.26
CA SER A 45 5.60 11.89 4.26
C SER A 45 4.42 12.67 4.83
N ASP A 46 4.22 13.90 4.35
CA ASP A 46 3.07 14.74 4.73
C ASP A 46 1.71 14.18 4.30
N THR A 47 1.70 13.26 3.34
CA THR A 47 0.46 12.62 2.85
C THR A 47 0.10 11.35 3.58
N ILE A 48 0.98 10.87 4.48
CA ILE A 48 0.82 9.65 5.27
C ILE A 48 0.67 10.06 6.74
N PRO A 49 -0.37 9.62 7.45
CA PRO A 49 -0.61 10.07 8.82
C PRO A 49 0.43 9.51 9.81
N ASN A 50 0.76 10.30 10.82
CA ASN A 50 1.42 9.81 12.01
C ASN A 50 0.47 8.87 12.79
N LEU A 51 1.03 7.79 13.34
CA LEU A 51 0.31 6.81 14.17
C LEU A 51 0.78 6.82 15.61
N ALA A 52 1.95 7.39 15.90
CA ALA A 52 2.53 7.49 17.23
C ALA A 52 1.58 8.18 18.20
N ALA A 53 1.46 7.65 19.42
CA ALA A 53 0.55 8.10 20.47
C ALA A 53 -0.94 8.13 20.12
N GLN A 54 -1.35 7.52 19.01
CA GLN A 54 -2.77 7.36 18.68
C GLN A 54 -3.38 6.26 19.56
N ARG A 55 -4.62 6.42 19.98
CA ARG A 55 -5.31 5.44 20.86
C ARG A 55 -5.39 4.07 20.18
N ALA A 56 -4.97 3.00 20.88
CA ALA A 56 -4.96 1.63 20.34
C ALA A 56 -6.32 1.19 19.80
N GLY A 57 -7.40 1.35 20.56
CA GLY A 57 -8.75 0.99 20.09
C GLY A 57 -9.19 1.76 18.83
N TYR A 58 -8.73 3.01 18.64
CA TYR A 58 -9.00 3.74 17.40
C TYR A 58 -8.22 3.15 16.22
N LEU A 59 -6.93 2.87 16.39
CA LEU A 59 -6.10 2.28 15.34
C LEU A 59 -6.63 0.92 14.90
N GLU A 60 -6.97 0.06 15.85
CA GLU A 60 -7.55 -1.27 15.58
C GLU A 60 -8.86 -1.15 14.79
N ALA A 61 -9.78 -0.28 15.23
CA ALA A 61 -11.03 -0.03 14.52
C ALA A 61 -10.79 0.47 13.10
N GLN A 62 -9.79 1.36 12.88
CA GLN A 62 -9.46 1.86 11.55
C GLN A 62 -8.86 0.76 10.66
N LEU A 63 -7.98 -0.10 11.18
CA LEU A 63 -7.44 -1.24 10.44
C LEU A 63 -8.56 -2.22 10.03
N LYS A 64 -9.51 -2.48 10.93
CA LYS A 64 -10.67 -3.32 10.64
C LYS A 64 -11.54 -2.73 9.52
N THR A 65 -11.89 -1.44 9.58
CA THR A 65 -12.68 -0.79 8.51
C THR A 65 -11.95 -0.75 7.18
N LEU A 66 -10.62 -0.64 7.18
CA LEU A 66 -9.79 -0.73 5.99
C LEU A 66 -9.78 -2.16 5.43
N LYS A 67 -9.64 -3.19 6.27
CA LYS A 67 -9.69 -4.61 5.86
C LYS A 67 -11.04 -4.97 5.26
N GLU A 68 -12.13 -4.54 5.90
CA GLU A 68 -13.51 -4.76 5.44
C GLU A 68 -13.86 -3.93 4.19
N GLY A 69 -13.02 -2.95 3.84
CA GLY A 69 -13.25 -2.05 2.70
C GLY A 69 -14.38 -1.02 2.92
N THR A 70 -14.88 -0.86 4.15
CA THR A 70 -15.84 0.21 4.51
C THR A 70 -15.15 1.58 4.51
N ARG A 71 -13.89 1.66 4.96
CA ARG A 71 -13.02 2.80 4.73
C ARG A 71 -12.21 2.58 3.44
N LYS A 72 -12.33 3.52 2.49
CA LYS A 72 -11.69 3.41 1.17
C LYS A 72 -10.33 4.10 1.14
N ASN A 73 -9.29 3.30 1.00
CA ASN A 73 -7.93 3.73 0.69
C ASN A 73 -7.23 2.57 -0.02
N PRO A 74 -7.00 2.63 -1.35
CA PRO A 74 -6.50 1.49 -2.12
C PRO A 74 -5.21 0.88 -1.56
N ILE A 75 -4.29 1.71 -1.05
CA ILE A 75 -3.03 1.27 -0.46
C ILE A 75 -3.30 0.55 0.87
N MET A 76 -3.96 1.24 1.81
CA MET A 76 -4.20 0.68 3.14
C MET A 76 -5.20 -0.48 3.14
N ASN A 77 -6.14 -0.55 2.19
CA ASN A 77 -7.01 -1.72 2.05
C ASN A 77 -6.19 -2.97 1.71
N ALA A 78 -5.20 -2.86 0.80
CA ALA A 78 -4.32 -3.99 0.44
C ALA A 78 -3.40 -4.40 1.61
N ILE A 79 -2.89 -3.44 2.38
CA ILE A 79 -2.06 -3.71 3.57
C ILE A 79 -2.90 -4.35 4.68
N ALA A 80 -4.05 -3.76 5.03
CA ALA A 80 -4.91 -4.25 6.11
C ALA A 80 -5.49 -5.65 5.81
N ALA A 81 -5.68 -6.01 4.53
CA ALA A 81 -6.14 -7.34 4.13
C ALA A 81 -5.20 -8.47 4.58
N GLN A 82 -3.90 -8.18 4.74
CA GLN A 82 -2.88 -9.15 5.13
C GLN A 82 -2.80 -9.37 6.66
N LEU A 83 -3.37 -8.47 7.46
CA LEU A 83 -3.29 -8.53 8.92
C LEU A 83 -4.38 -9.44 9.51
N SER A 84 -4.02 -10.27 10.47
CA SER A 84 -4.99 -10.95 11.34
C SER A 84 -5.62 -9.96 12.34
N PRO A 85 -6.72 -10.30 13.01
CA PRO A 85 -7.25 -9.49 14.12
C PRO A 85 -6.22 -9.30 15.25
N GLU A 86 -5.42 -10.31 15.53
CA GLU A 86 -4.36 -10.25 16.54
C GLU A 86 -3.23 -9.29 16.12
N ASP A 87 -2.77 -9.35 14.86
CA ASP A 87 -1.80 -8.39 14.33
C ASP A 87 -2.29 -6.95 14.44
N MET A 88 -3.57 -6.70 14.15
CA MET A 88 -4.16 -5.37 14.28
C MET A 88 -4.12 -4.86 15.73
N ALA A 89 -4.46 -5.71 16.69
CA ALA A 89 -4.42 -5.36 18.11
C ALA A 89 -2.97 -5.09 18.58
N ASN A 90 -2.01 -5.94 18.19
CA ASN A 90 -0.61 -5.83 18.56
C ASN A 90 0.03 -4.57 17.96
N VAL A 91 -0.19 -4.30 16.67
CA VAL A 91 0.28 -3.08 15.97
C VAL A 91 -0.32 -1.82 16.59
N ALA A 92 -1.62 -1.84 16.90
CA ALA A 92 -2.31 -0.73 17.54
C ALA A 92 -1.74 -0.42 18.92
N ALA A 93 -1.48 -1.46 19.74
CA ALA A 93 -0.86 -1.32 21.04
C ALA A 93 0.57 -0.76 20.94
N TYR A 94 1.35 -1.24 19.98
CA TYR A 94 2.71 -0.73 19.76
C TYR A 94 2.71 0.77 19.44
N PHE A 95 1.94 1.23 18.46
CA PHE A 95 1.90 2.66 18.09
C PHE A 95 1.32 3.54 19.21
N ALA A 96 0.34 3.04 19.96
CA ALA A 96 -0.20 3.78 21.09
C ALA A 96 0.81 4.02 22.22
N ALA A 97 1.78 3.12 22.38
CA ALA A 97 2.87 3.24 23.36
C ALA A 97 4.00 4.16 22.89
N GLN A 98 4.03 4.55 21.61
CA GLN A 98 5.10 5.43 21.12
C GLN A 98 4.88 6.89 21.54
N PRO A 99 5.97 7.65 21.78
CA PRO A 99 5.85 9.10 22.03
C PRO A 99 5.27 9.80 20.80
N GLY A 100 4.38 10.77 21.02
CA GLY A 100 3.81 11.57 19.94
C GLY A 100 4.88 12.34 19.16
N PRO A 101 4.63 12.59 17.86
CA PRO A 101 5.58 13.33 17.03
C PRO A 101 5.72 14.77 17.49
N GLN A 102 6.94 15.29 17.43
CA GLN A 102 7.17 16.74 17.55
C GLN A 102 6.57 17.46 16.35
N ALA A 103 6.10 18.70 16.52
CA ALA A 103 5.57 19.50 15.41
C ALA A 103 6.59 19.59 14.26
N GLY A 104 6.17 19.22 13.06
CA GLY A 104 7.02 19.22 11.86
C GLY A 104 8.03 18.07 11.75
N ALA A 105 8.04 17.12 12.69
CA ALA A 105 8.93 15.97 12.62
C ALA A 105 8.56 15.04 11.47
N LYS A 106 9.51 14.79 10.56
CA LYS A 106 9.47 13.76 9.54
C LYS A 106 10.50 12.69 9.87
N SER A 107 10.17 11.43 9.65
CA SER A 107 11.16 10.36 9.78
C SER A 107 12.07 10.38 8.56
N SER A 108 13.38 10.54 8.80
CA SER A 108 14.43 10.49 7.75
C SER A 108 15.21 9.17 7.78
N PHE A 109 14.59 8.08 8.27
CA PHE A 109 15.31 6.81 8.43
C PHE A 109 15.55 6.07 7.10
N LEU A 110 14.85 6.43 6.03
CA LEU A 110 15.07 5.83 4.73
C LEU A 110 16.35 6.36 4.09
N PRO A 111 17.21 5.48 3.55
CA PRO A 111 18.38 5.90 2.81
C PRO A 111 17.98 6.64 1.53
N ASN A 112 18.88 7.45 0.99
CA ASN A 112 18.64 8.09 -0.30
C ASN A 112 18.97 7.11 -1.45
N VAL A 113 17.94 6.68 -2.18
CA VAL A 113 18.05 5.85 -3.38
C VAL A 113 17.57 6.67 -4.58
N ALA A 114 18.44 7.54 -5.09
CA ALA A 114 18.08 8.48 -6.16
C ALA A 114 18.11 7.85 -7.57
N LYS A 115 18.94 6.82 -7.78
CA LYS A 115 19.09 6.18 -9.09
C LYS A 115 17.98 5.16 -9.34
N THR A 116 17.41 5.18 -10.55
CA THR A 116 16.48 4.16 -11.05
C THR A 116 16.91 3.70 -12.43
N ARG A 117 16.60 2.45 -12.75
CA ARG A 117 16.82 1.85 -14.08
C ARG A 117 15.57 1.88 -14.96
N VAL A 118 14.47 2.39 -14.42
CA VAL A 118 13.20 2.47 -15.15
C VAL A 118 13.25 3.61 -16.14
N THR A 119 13.01 3.32 -17.41
CA THR A 119 12.89 4.31 -18.49
C THR A 119 11.40 4.57 -18.80
N PHE A 120 11.09 5.73 -19.38
CA PHE A 120 9.73 6.02 -19.83
C PHE A 120 9.33 5.07 -20.96
N PRO A 121 8.16 4.40 -20.90
CA PRO A 121 7.73 3.47 -21.93
C PRO A 121 7.11 4.24 -23.12
N GLU A 122 7.92 4.64 -24.06
CA GLU A 122 7.40 5.30 -25.27
C GLU A 122 6.42 4.39 -26.01
N GLY A 123 5.35 4.96 -26.57
CA GLY A 123 4.31 4.20 -27.27
C GLY A 123 3.48 3.28 -26.37
N TYR A 124 3.49 3.46 -25.05
CA TYR A 124 2.75 2.57 -24.11
C TYR A 124 1.25 2.52 -24.41
N LYS A 125 0.66 3.56 -24.97
CA LYS A 125 -0.79 3.57 -25.30
C LYS A 125 -1.17 2.52 -26.34
N ASP A 126 -0.22 2.17 -27.21
CA ASP A 126 -0.42 1.20 -28.29
C ASP A 126 0.10 -0.20 -27.91
N THR A 127 1.02 -0.28 -26.96
CA THR A 127 1.76 -1.51 -26.64
C THR A 127 1.42 -2.11 -25.28
N PHE A 128 0.84 -1.32 -24.36
CA PHE A 128 0.43 -1.78 -23.04
C PHE A 128 -1.09 -1.93 -22.96
N THR A 129 -1.54 -2.87 -22.13
CA THR A 129 -2.96 -3.03 -21.80
C THR A 129 -3.32 -2.07 -20.67
N LYS A 130 -4.33 -1.21 -20.88
CA LYS A 130 -4.98 -0.49 -19.78
C LYS A 130 -5.84 -1.49 -19.01
N TYR A 131 -5.47 -1.77 -17.75
CA TYR A 131 -6.12 -2.82 -17.00
C TYR A 131 -6.92 -2.35 -15.78
N HIS A 132 -6.69 -1.11 -15.31
CA HIS A 132 -7.38 -0.63 -14.11
C HIS A 132 -7.52 0.89 -14.08
N THR A 133 -8.51 1.36 -13.32
CA THR A 133 -8.69 2.79 -12.99
C THR A 133 -9.04 2.90 -11.51
N THR A 134 -8.46 3.87 -10.79
CA THR A 134 -8.74 4.07 -9.36
C THR A 134 -8.87 5.55 -9.03
N ASN A 135 -9.91 5.90 -8.28
CA ASN A 135 -10.06 7.21 -7.66
C ASN A 135 -9.26 7.29 -6.36
N PHE A 136 -8.59 8.42 -6.13
CA PHE A 136 -7.91 8.79 -4.89
C PHE A 136 -8.58 10.03 -4.30
N PRO A 137 -9.64 9.87 -3.49
CA PRO A 137 -10.42 11.00 -2.98
C PRO A 137 -9.61 11.99 -2.13
N ALA A 138 -8.70 11.49 -1.29
CA ALA A 138 -7.88 12.33 -0.41
C ALA A 138 -7.00 13.32 -1.17
N THR A 139 -6.49 12.93 -2.34
CA THR A 139 -5.63 13.78 -3.19
C THR A 139 -6.39 14.35 -4.39
N LYS A 140 -7.69 14.04 -4.53
CA LYS A 140 -8.53 14.44 -5.68
C LYS A 140 -7.88 14.07 -7.01
N GLN A 141 -7.42 12.81 -7.10
CA GLN A 141 -6.74 12.27 -8.27
C GLN A 141 -7.48 11.04 -8.79
N VAL A 142 -7.30 10.76 -10.07
CA VAL A 142 -7.64 9.49 -10.69
C VAL A 142 -6.41 8.95 -11.42
N ARG A 143 -6.21 7.64 -11.35
CA ARG A 143 -5.08 6.96 -11.97
C ARG A 143 -5.57 5.93 -12.95
N TYR A 144 -4.96 5.93 -14.14
CA TYR A 144 -5.12 4.92 -15.17
C TYR A 144 -3.89 4.04 -15.20
N TYR A 145 -4.08 2.74 -15.03
CA TYR A 145 -3.01 1.77 -14.93
C TYR A 145 -2.86 0.96 -16.22
N TYR A 146 -1.62 0.82 -16.63
CA TYR A 146 -1.21 0.11 -17.84
C TYR A 146 -0.14 -0.91 -17.48
N ALA A 147 -0.10 -2.03 -18.22
CA ALA A 147 0.94 -3.04 -18.06
C ALA A 147 1.34 -3.60 -19.43
N ASN A 148 2.62 -3.94 -19.57
CA ASN A 148 3.08 -4.59 -20.78
C ASN A 148 2.61 -6.05 -20.87
N LYS A 149 2.72 -6.63 -22.05
CA LYS A 149 2.24 -7.98 -22.35
C LYS A 149 2.81 -9.05 -21.40
N ALA A 150 4.10 -8.97 -21.04
CA ALA A 150 4.74 -9.94 -20.16
C ALA A 150 4.10 -9.94 -18.75
N ALA A 151 3.84 -8.75 -18.19
CA ALA A 151 3.19 -8.61 -16.90
C ALA A 151 1.73 -9.12 -16.92
N VAL A 152 0.96 -8.77 -17.96
CA VAL A 152 -0.43 -9.21 -18.12
C VAL A 152 -0.50 -10.74 -18.22
N GLN A 153 0.34 -11.34 -19.06
CA GLN A 153 0.34 -12.78 -19.26
C GLN A 153 0.65 -13.54 -17.96
N ALA A 154 1.72 -13.14 -17.26
CA ALA A 154 2.10 -13.80 -16.02
C ALA A 154 1.03 -13.67 -14.92
N ALA A 155 0.42 -12.48 -14.80
CA ALA A 155 -0.66 -12.26 -13.83
C ALA A 155 -1.89 -13.14 -14.12
N LYS A 156 -2.31 -13.28 -15.39
CA LYS A 156 -3.41 -14.16 -15.80
C LYS A 156 -3.12 -15.64 -15.51
N GLU A 157 -1.86 -16.05 -15.58
CA GLU A 157 -1.41 -17.40 -15.27
C GLU A 157 -1.21 -17.65 -13.77
N GLY A 158 -1.44 -16.63 -12.92
CA GLY A 158 -1.18 -16.72 -11.47
C GLY A 158 0.29 -16.87 -11.10
N LYS A 159 1.20 -16.49 -12.01
CA LYS A 159 2.64 -16.56 -11.82
C LYS A 159 3.22 -15.24 -11.31
N PRO A 160 4.36 -15.25 -10.59
CA PRO A 160 5.10 -14.04 -10.29
C PRO A 160 5.45 -13.28 -11.59
N LEU A 161 5.37 -11.95 -11.53
CA LEU A 161 5.70 -11.12 -12.69
C LEU A 161 7.19 -11.28 -13.04
N PRO A 162 7.53 -11.68 -14.29
CA PRO A 162 8.90 -11.98 -14.69
C PRO A 162 9.74 -10.72 -14.93
N ASP A 163 11.05 -10.91 -15.14
CA ASP A 163 11.92 -9.86 -15.65
C ASP A 163 11.40 -9.34 -16.99
N GLY A 164 11.56 -8.04 -17.23
CA GLY A 164 10.95 -7.33 -18.34
C GLY A 164 9.50 -6.88 -18.09
N SER A 165 8.90 -7.25 -16.95
CA SER A 165 7.58 -6.72 -16.58
C SER A 165 7.66 -5.23 -16.28
N MET A 166 6.66 -4.48 -16.77
CA MET A 166 6.48 -3.08 -16.46
C MET A 166 5.02 -2.76 -16.20
N LEU A 167 4.78 -2.08 -15.07
CA LEU A 167 3.50 -1.47 -14.75
C LEU A 167 3.69 0.05 -14.74
N PHE A 168 2.72 0.74 -15.32
CA PHE A 168 2.79 2.17 -15.57
C PHE A 168 1.46 2.82 -15.23
N ALA A 169 1.48 4.05 -14.72
CA ALA A 169 0.24 4.76 -14.47
C ALA A 169 0.32 6.24 -14.85
N GLU A 170 -0.74 6.72 -15.46
CA GLU A 170 -1.06 8.14 -15.62
C GLU A 170 -1.76 8.63 -14.36
N VAL A 171 -1.33 9.74 -13.80
CA VAL A 171 -1.94 10.38 -12.63
C VAL A 171 -2.54 11.72 -13.04
N TYR A 172 -3.85 11.83 -12.96
CA TYR A 172 -4.59 13.04 -13.32
C TYR A 172 -5.16 13.73 -12.09
N ALA A 173 -5.21 15.07 -12.11
CA ALA A 173 -6.10 15.80 -11.24
C ALA A 173 -7.56 15.54 -11.65
N ALA A 174 -8.43 15.40 -10.65
CA ALA A 174 -9.86 15.34 -10.89
C ALA A 174 -10.41 16.75 -11.16
N LYS A 175 -11.32 16.86 -12.12
CA LYS A 175 -12.11 18.07 -12.32
C LYS A 175 -13.01 18.26 -11.10
N LEU A 176 -13.06 19.48 -10.58
CA LEU A 176 -13.82 19.82 -9.39
C LEU A 176 -15.10 20.60 -9.74
N ASP A 177 -16.13 20.40 -8.93
CA ASP A 177 -17.34 21.23 -8.93
C ASP A 177 -17.13 22.56 -8.17
N ALA A 178 -18.21 23.35 -8.03
CA ALA A 178 -18.19 24.62 -7.32
C ALA A 178 -17.83 24.47 -5.81
N ASP A 179 -18.16 23.34 -5.20
CA ASP A 179 -17.83 23.02 -3.81
C ASP A 179 -16.44 22.39 -3.66
N ARG A 180 -15.63 22.37 -4.73
CA ARG A 180 -14.30 21.76 -4.78
C ARG A 180 -14.30 20.25 -4.54
N LYS A 181 -15.40 19.55 -4.84
CA LYS A 181 -15.50 18.10 -4.83
C LYS A 181 -15.20 17.54 -6.21
N PRO A 182 -14.56 16.35 -6.33
CA PRO A 182 -14.34 15.72 -7.61
C PRO A 182 -15.64 15.38 -8.32
N LEU A 183 -15.76 15.78 -9.58
CA LEU A 183 -16.84 15.34 -10.47
C LEU A 183 -16.64 13.85 -10.77
N VAL A 184 -17.73 13.10 -10.73
CA VAL A 184 -17.76 11.65 -11.03
C VAL A 184 -18.43 11.46 -12.38
N GLY A 185 -17.78 10.71 -13.29
CA GLY A 185 -18.32 10.33 -14.57
C GLY A 185 -19.37 9.20 -14.46
N GLY A 186 -20.04 8.90 -15.56
CA GLY A 186 -21.03 7.83 -15.63
C GLY A 186 -20.45 6.43 -15.41
N ASP A 187 -19.14 6.27 -15.50
CA ASP A 187 -18.37 5.05 -15.20
C ASP A 187 -17.95 4.92 -13.71
N GLY A 188 -18.32 5.89 -12.87
CA GLY A 188 -17.99 5.91 -11.45
C GLY A 188 -16.57 6.43 -11.12
N PHE A 189 -15.80 6.81 -12.13
CA PHE A 189 -14.47 7.40 -11.93
C PHE A 189 -14.51 8.93 -11.95
N PHE A 190 -13.49 9.54 -11.34
CA PHE A 190 -13.36 11.00 -11.40
C PHE A 190 -13.11 11.46 -12.82
N VAL A 191 -13.80 12.52 -13.22
CA VAL A 191 -13.54 13.19 -14.49
C VAL A 191 -12.15 13.81 -14.43
N THR A 192 -11.31 13.52 -15.42
CA THR A 192 -9.94 14.07 -15.50
C THR A 192 -9.94 15.52 -15.88
N GLU A 193 -9.08 16.32 -15.25
CA GLU A 193 -8.81 17.71 -15.63
C GLU A 193 -7.49 17.83 -16.38
N LYS A 194 -6.38 17.54 -15.70
CA LYS A 194 -5.03 17.61 -16.28
C LYS A 194 -4.15 16.47 -15.81
N LEU A 195 -3.26 16.04 -16.67
CA LEU A 195 -2.20 15.12 -16.31
C LEU A 195 -1.23 15.83 -15.36
N LEU A 196 -0.88 15.16 -14.25
CA LEU A 196 0.02 15.68 -13.23
C LEU A 196 1.43 15.11 -13.40
N PHE A 197 1.53 13.79 -13.55
CA PHE A 197 2.77 13.04 -13.68
C PHE A 197 2.46 11.58 -14.02
N TYR A 198 3.53 10.83 -14.25
CA TYR A 198 3.45 9.38 -14.43
C TYR A 198 4.20 8.64 -13.32
N THR A 199 3.76 7.44 -13.01
CA THR A 199 4.51 6.51 -12.15
C THR A 199 4.78 5.21 -12.89
N ALA A 200 5.93 4.62 -12.64
CA ALA A 200 6.30 3.34 -13.22
C ALA A 200 7.00 2.46 -12.21
N MET A 201 6.80 1.17 -12.33
CA MET A 201 7.65 0.14 -11.75
C MET A 201 8.01 -0.87 -12.83
N ALA A 202 9.26 -1.26 -12.87
CA ALA A 202 9.75 -2.24 -13.82
C ALA A 202 10.72 -3.20 -13.14
N ARG A 203 10.75 -4.42 -13.64
CA ARG A 203 11.62 -5.49 -13.15
C ARG A 203 12.66 -5.85 -14.21
N GLY A 204 13.91 -5.96 -13.79
CA GLY A 204 15.00 -6.40 -14.64
C GLY A 204 16.03 -7.18 -13.86
N ALA A 205 16.59 -8.24 -14.48
CA ALA A 205 17.51 -9.16 -13.83
C ALA A 205 18.66 -8.43 -13.11
N GLY A 206 18.86 -8.72 -11.83
CA GLY A 206 19.94 -8.17 -11.01
C GLY A 206 19.77 -6.73 -10.54
N TRP A 207 18.67 -6.05 -10.87
CA TRP A 207 18.46 -4.65 -10.47
C TRP A 207 18.37 -4.49 -8.95
N GLY A 208 17.88 -5.51 -8.24
CA GLY A 208 17.80 -5.51 -6.79
C GLY A 208 19.16 -5.54 -6.09
N ASN A 209 20.23 -5.97 -6.76
CA ASN A 209 21.56 -6.03 -6.16
C ASN A 209 22.13 -4.66 -5.80
N GLU A 210 21.61 -3.58 -6.40
CA GLU A 210 21.99 -2.20 -6.12
C GLU A 210 21.15 -1.58 -4.99
N MET A 211 20.15 -2.30 -4.49
CA MET A 211 19.24 -1.82 -3.45
C MET A 211 19.70 -2.27 -2.07
N PRO A 212 19.62 -1.39 -1.04
CA PRO A 212 19.81 -1.81 0.33
C PRO A 212 18.90 -2.98 0.69
N ASP A 213 19.39 -4.00 1.40
CA ASP A 213 18.64 -5.23 1.72
C ASP A 213 17.30 -4.95 2.40
N MET A 214 17.28 -3.96 3.29
CA MET A 214 16.06 -3.54 3.99
C MET A 214 14.96 -3.01 3.06
N LEU A 215 15.31 -2.56 1.85
CA LEU A 215 14.39 -2.00 0.86
C LEU A 215 14.22 -2.88 -0.38
N ARG A 216 15.05 -3.91 -0.55
CA ARG A 216 15.04 -4.73 -1.77
C ARG A 216 13.69 -5.41 -2.00
N ASN A 217 13.07 -5.11 -3.12
CA ASN A 217 11.83 -5.71 -3.62
C ASN A 217 12.13 -6.67 -4.77
N GLY A 218 12.92 -7.72 -4.51
CA GLY A 218 13.47 -8.49 -5.63
C GLY A 218 14.23 -7.58 -6.58
N ASP A 219 13.97 -7.69 -7.87
CA ASP A 219 14.61 -6.91 -8.94
C ASP A 219 13.77 -5.72 -9.44
N TRP A 220 12.80 -5.25 -8.65
CA TRP A 220 11.97 -4.11 -9.00
C TRP A 220 12.67 -2.78 -8.74
N ASN A 221 12.50 -1.86 -9.69
CA ASN A 221 12.84 -0.46 -9.57
C ASN A 221 11.61 0.41 -9.87
N TYR A 222 11.63 1.65 -9.38
CA TYR A 222 10.50 2.58 -9.44
C TYR A 222 10.93 3.91 -10.01
N ALA A 223 10.04 4.59 -10.70
CA ALA A 223 10.26 5.94 -11.22
C ALA A 223 8.98 6.79 -11.17
N ILE A 224 9.17 8.09 -11.05
CA ILE A 224 8.15 9.09 -11.34
C ILE A 224 8.67 9.92 -12.50
N PHE A 225 7.80 10.15 -13.50
CA PHE A 225 8.12 11.00 -14.64
C PHE A 225 7.23 12.24 -14.62
N THR A 226 7.79 13.35 -15.05
CA THR A 226 7.09 14.60 -15.32
C THR A 226 6.20 14.44 -16.55
N THR A 227 5.35 15.43 -16.84
CA THR A 227 4.45 15.43 -18.00
C THR A 227 5.19 15.47 -19.34
N ASP A 228 6.42 15.96 -19.36
CA ASP A 228 7.35 15.95 -20.48
C ASP A 228 8.24 14.67 -20.53
N LYS A 229 7.80 13.63 -19.79
CA LYS A 229 8.39 12.28 -19.79
C LYS A 229 9.83 12.17 -19.24
N GLN A 230 10.32 13.20 -18.57
CA GLN A 230 11.63 13.17 -17.92
C GLN A 230 11.51 12.60 -16.50
N HIS A 231 12.56 11.98 -15.99
CA HIS A 231 12.60 11.60 -14.58
C HIS A 231 12.36 12.83 -13.70
N ARG A 232 11.43 12.72 -12.77
CA ARG A 232 11.12 13.81 -11.84
C ARG A 232 12.31 14.03 -10.90
N PRO A 233 12.89 15.25 -10.84
CA PRO A 233 13.98 15.55 -9.93
C PRO A 233 13.61 15.36 -8.46
N GLY A 234 14.58 14.98 -7.63
CA GLY A 234 14.41 14.88 -6.18
C GLY A 234 13.58 13.69 -5.69
N VAL A 235 13.22 12.75 -6.57
CA VAL A 235 12.52 11.51 -6.18
C VAL A 235 13.51 10.58 -5.50
N ASN A 236 13.19 10.20 -4.25
CA ASN A 236 13.86 9.12 -3.54
C ASN A 236 13.05 7.83 -3.74
N GLN A 237 13.56 6.90 -4.57
CA GLN A 237 12.82 5.66 -4.82
C GLN A 237 12.77 4.75 -3.57
N ALA A 238 13.52 5.03 -2.50
CA ALA A 238 13.40 4.33 -1.23
C ALA A 238 11.98 4.38 -0.65
N GLU A 239 11.26 5.49 -0.87
CA GLU A 239 9.84 5.61 -0.46
C GLU A 239 8.94 4.63 -1.23
N CYS A 240 9.19 4.46 -2.53
CA CYS A 240 8.45 3.52 -3.36
C CYS A 240 8.76 2.08 -2.95
N LEU A 241 10.07 1.75 -2.84
CA LEU A 241 10.55 0.43 -2.43
C LEU A 241 9.95 0.02 -1.08
N ALA A 242 10.02 0.93 -0.11
CA ALA A 242 9.51 0.71 1.23
C ALA A 242 8.00 0.45 1.24
N CYS A 243 7.22 1.28 0.54
CA CYS A 243 5.76 1.16 0.47
C CYS A 243 5.31 -0.13 -0.24
N HIS A 244 6.05 -0.59 -1.26
CA HIS A 244 5.74 -1.79 -2.01
C HIS A 244 6.29 -3.09 -1.38
N LYS A 245 7.29 -3.00 -0.47
CA LYS A 245 7.96 -4.16 0.13
C LYS A 245 7.03 -5.18 0.80
N PRO A 246 5.99 -4.78 1.55
CA PRO A 246 5.08 -5.73 2.20
C PRO A 246 4.21 -6.55 1.22
N LEU A 247 4.31 -6.31 -0.08
CA LEU A 247 3.52 -6.96 -1.13
C LEU A 247 4.34 -8.00 -1.91
N ASP A 248 5.29 -8.66 -1.28
CA ASP A 248 6.18 -9.64 -1.91
C ASP A 248 5.42 -10.79 -2.57
N ASN A 249 4.40 -11.33 -1.91
CA ASN A 249 3.50 -12.36 -2.43
C ASN A 249 2.55 -11.86 -3.54
N ALA A 250 2.46 -10.55 -3.76
CA ALA A 250 1.71 -9.89 -4.83
C ALA A 250 2.62 -9.26 -5.89
N SER A 251 3.83 -9.80 -6.09
CA SER A 251 4.84 -9.25 -7.03
C SER A 251 5.12 -7.77 -6.76
N TYR A 252 5.07 -7.36 -5.51
CA TYR A 252 5.29 -5.98 -5.04
C TYR A 252 4.34 -4.94 -5.66
N THR A 253 3.13 -5.34 -6.13
CA THR A 253 2.14 -4.39 -6.68
C THR A 253 0.80 -4.43 -5.94
N PHE A 254 0.17 -3.27 -5.79
CA PHE A 254 -1.16 -3.13 -5.19
C PHE A 254 -2.31 -3.60 -6.09
N THR A 255 -2.03 -3.85 -7.37
CA THR A 255 -3.04 -4.07 -8.41
C THR A 255 -2.88 -5.42 -9.12
N LEU A 256 -2.23 -6.43 -8.49
CA LEU A 256 -2.01 -7.74 -9.12
C LEU A 256 -3.33 -8.42 -9.48
N LYS A 257 -4.33 -8.35 -8.59
CA LYS A 257 -5.66 -8.93 -8.86
C LYS A 257 -6.30 -8.31 -10.10
N GLN A 258 -6.33 -6.98 -10.18
CA GLN A 258 -6.89 -6.26 -11.33
C GLN A 258 -6.11 -6.53 -12.62
N LEU A 259 -4.78 -6.72 -12.49
CA LEU A 259 -3.93 -7.08 -13.62
C LEU A 259 -4.25 -8.49 -14.15
N ALA A 260 -4.54 -9.44 -13.27
CA ALA A 260 -4.96 -10.79 -13.65
C ALA A 260 -6.34 -10.81 -14.33
N GLU A 261 -7.21 -9.85 -14.02
CA GLU A 261 -8.55 -9.69 -14.61
C GLU A 261 -8.54 -8.80 -15.88
N ALA A 262 -7.37 -8.37 -16.37
CA ALA A 262 -7.24 -7.50 -17.55
C ALA A 262 -7.89 -8.13 -18.79
N LYS A 263 -8.63 -7.33 -19.56
CA LYS A 263 -9.32 -7.77 -20.79
C LYS A 263 -8.40 -7.70 -22.00
#